data_e2a1fed16308a821a351b5897a34cf56
#
_entry.id   e2a1fed16308a821a351b5897a34cf56
#
_cell.length_a   1.000
_cell.length_b   1.000
_cell.length_c   1.000
_cell.angle_alpha   90.00
_cell.angle_beta   90.00
_cell.angle_gamma   90.00
#
_symmetry.space_group_name_H-M   'P 1'
#
loop_
_entity.id
_entity.type
_entity.pdbx_description
1 polymer ?
#
loop_
_entity_poly.entity_id
_entity_poly.type
_entity_poly.pdbx_seq_one_letter_code
_entity_poly.pdbx_strand_id
1 'polypeptide(L)' 'MAKDTKSELMTADETCRYLKITQRTLYRYLQNHQIPAFKLGKEWRFVRSDLEQWIRERTRRPLAS' A
#
# COMPACT_ATOMS: atom_id res chain seq x y z
N MET A 1 -7.44 19.23 -12.06
CA MET A 1 -7.52 18.71 -11.93
C MET A 1 -7.76 17.87 -11.23
N ALA A 2 -8.38 17.46 -11.24
CA ALA A 2 -8.72 16.66 -10.40
C ALA A 2 -8.06 15.44 -10.54
N LYS A 3 -7.76 14.90 -9.57
CA LYS A 3 -7.16 13.81 -9.60
C LYS A 3 -8.06 12.75 -9.88
N ASP A 4 -7.82 11.88 -10.61
CA ASP A 4 -8.58 10.77 -10.90
C ASP A 4 -8.63 9.86 -9.75
N THR A 5 -9.76 9.73 -9.14
CA THR A 5 -9.91 8.90 -7.98
C THR A 5 -9.60 7.48 -8.30
N LYS A 6 -9.87 7.03 -9.49
CA LYS A 6 -9.59 5.72 -9.83
C LYS A 6 -8.12 5.45 -9.80
N SER A 7 -7.29 6.41 -10.19
CA SER A 7 -5.88 6.20 -10.16
C SER A 7 -5.37 6.14 -8.77
N GLU A 8 -6.09 6.68 -7.83
CA GLU A 8 -5.66 6.64 -6.45
C GLU A 8 -5.94 5.30 -5.81
N LEU A 9 -6.94 4.60 -6.26
CA LEU A 9 -7.26 3.31 -5.68
C LEU A 9 -6.50 2.21 -6.37
N MET A 10 -5.91 1.34 -5.60
CA MET A 10 -5.12 0.26 -6.14
C MET A 10 -5.59 -1.07 -5.61
N THR A 11 -5.55 -2.08 -6.43
CA THR A 11 -5.89 -3.42 -6.00
C THR A 11 -4.67 -4.03 -5.31
N ALA A 12 -4.86 -5.18 -4.71
CA ALA A 12 -3.75 -5.89 -4.08
C ALA A 12 -2.67 -6.22 -5.11
N ASP A 13 -3.10 -6.62 -6.29
CA ASP A 13 -2.14 -6.98 -7.33
C ASP A 13 -1.34 -5.76 -7.77
N GLU A 14 -2.00 -4.64 -7.95
CA GLU A 14 -1.33 -3.43 -8.34
C GLU A 14 -0.38 -2.95 -7.25
N THR A 15 -0.78 -3.12 -6.00
CA THR A 15 0.05 -2.72 -4.88
C THR A 15 1.31 -3.57 -4.81
N CYS A 16 1.18 -4.87 -5.05
CA CYS A 16 2.34 -5.74 -5.08
C CYS A 16 3.32 -5.31 -6.15
N ARG A 17 2.83 -4.95 -7.31
CA ARG A 17 3.69 -4.52 -8.38
C ARG A 17 4.34 -3.19 -8.05
N TYR A 18 3.58 -2.29 -7.46
CA TYR A 18 4.08 -0.99 -7.10
C TYR A 18 5.18 -1.10 -6.05
N LEU A 19 4.98 -1.94 -5.05
CA LEU A 19 5.95 -2.10 -3.99
C LEU A 19 7.00 -3.14 -4.31
N LYS A 20 6.81 -3.87 -5.41
CA LYS A 20 7.72 -4.92 -5.82
C LYS A 20 7.86 -6.00 -4.76
N ILE A 21 6.74 -6.47 -4.28
CA ILE A 21 6.71 -7.54 -3.28
C ILE A 21 5.74 -8.62 -3.75
N THR A 22 5.81 -9.76 -3.12
CA THR A 22 4.92 -10.85 -3.47
C THR A 22 3.60 -10.66 -2.72
N GLN A 23 2.56 -11.34 -3.17
CA GLN A 23 1.30 -11.27 -2.49
C GLN A 23 1.39 -11.83 -1.09
N ARG A 24 2.22 -12.84 -0.91
CA ARG A 24 2.40 -13.41 0.40
C ARG A 24 2.92 -12.35 1.36
N THR A 25 3.89 -11.55 0.94
CA THR A 25 4.43 -10.50 1.77
C THR A 25 3.38 -9.44 2.04
N LEU A 26 2.58 -9.10 1.02
CA LEU A 26 1.55 -8.10 1.20
C LEU A 26 0.53 -8.56 2.23
N TYR A 27 0.10 -9.80 2.16
CA TYR A 27 -0.89 -10.28 3.09
C TYR A 27 -0.34 -10.38 4.51
N ARG A 28 0.94 -10.60 4.63
CA ARG A 28 1.56 -10.62 5.94
C ARG A 28 1.46 -9.22 6.55
N TYR A 29 1.74 -8.18 5.74
CA TYR A 29 1.63 -6.82 6.22
C TYR A 29 0.16 -6.51 6.59
N LEU A 30 -0.77 -7.01 5.81
CA LEU A 30 -2.17 -6.77 6.10
C LEU A 30 -2.58 -7.43 7.41
N GLN A 31 -2.15 -8.63 7.64
CA GLN A 31 -2.51 -9.32 8.85
C GLN A 31 -1.93 -8.67 10.07
N ASN A 32 -0.80 -8.02 9.94
CA ASN A 32 -0.16 -7.37 11.06
C ASN A 32 -0.49 -5.90 11.13
N HIS A 33 -1.44 -5.46 10.32
CA HIS A 33 -1.87 -4.07 10.28
C HIS A 33 -0.68 -3.12 10.08
N GLN A 34 0.22 -3.50 9.20
CA GLN A 34 1.41 -2.72 8.97
C GLN A 34 1.37 -1.91 7.68
N ILE A 35 0.31 -1.98 6.94
CA ILE A 35 0.19 -1.25 5.70
C ILE A 35 -1.20 -0.63 5.62
N PRO A 36 -1.33 0.61 5.16
CA PRO A 36 -2.64 1.26 5.08
C PRO A 36 -3.48 0.63 3.98
N ALA A 37 -4.65 0.17 4.34
CA ALA A 37 -5.55 -0.49 3.40
C ALA A 37 -6.95 -0.54 3.96
N PHE A 38 -7.91 -0.80 3.12
CA PHE A 38 -9.27 -0.98 3.61
C PHE A 38 -9.95 -2.04 2.76
N LYS A 39 -11.02 -2.59 3.30
CA LYS A 39 -11.76 -3.61 2.60
C LYS A 39 -12.89 -2.98 1.81
N LEU A 40 -12.96 -3.32 0.53
CA LEU A 40 -14.04 -2.82 -0.28
C LEU A 40 -14.78 -4.08 -0.72
N GLY A 41 -15.86 -4.40 -0.06
CA GLY A 41 -16.55 -5.65 -0.28
C GLY A 41 -15.69 -6.77 0.24
N LYS A 42 -15.30 -7.68 -0.62
CA LYS A 42 -14.50 -8.77 -0.18
C LYS A 42 -13.05 -8.61 -0.54
N GLU A 43 -12.68 -7.49 -1.13
CA GLU A 43 -11.33 -7.32 -1.59
C GLU A 43 -10.63 -6.16 -0.93
N TRP A 44 -9.34 -6.27 -0.78
CA TRP A 44 -8.56 -5.20 -0.22
C TRP A 44 -8.31 -4.13 -1.26
N ARG A 45 -8.31 -2.89 -0.81
CA ARG A 45 -7.99 -1.78 -1.69
C ARG A 45 -7.01 -0.87 -0.97
N PHE A 46 -6.17 -0.22 -1.72
CA PHE A 46 -5.13 0.62 -1.18
C PHE A 46 -5.22 1.99 -1.84
N VAL A 47 -4.82 3.04 -1.14
CA VAL A 47 -4.84 4.37 -1.69
C VAL A 47 -3.41 4.77 -1.98
N ARG A 48 -3.14 5.16 -3.20
CA ARG A 48 -1.77 5.47 -3.62
C ARG A 48 -1.09 6.50 -2.73
N SER A 49 -1.78 7.58 -2.42
CA SER A 49 -1.18 8.62 -1.60
C SER A 49 -0.86 8.10 -0.20
N ASP A 50 -1.69 7.20 0.32
CA ASP A 50 -1.41 6.60 1.62
C ASP A 50 -0.16 5.73 1.54
N LEU A 51 -0.01 5.01 0.45
CA LEU A 51 1.15 4.17 0.27
C LEU A 51 2.41 5.00 0.12
N GLU A 52 2.30 6.13 -0.56
CA GLU A 52 3.45 7.00 -0.73
C GLU A 52 3.92 7.54 0.61
N GLN A 53 2.98 7.91 1.45
CA GLN A 53 3.32 8.41 2.76
C GLN A 53 3.91 7.29 3.62
N TRP A 54 3.34 6.11 3.53
CA TRP A 54 3.81 4.95 4.27
C TRP A 54 5.25 4.62 3.89
N ILE A 55 5.57 4.68 2.60
CA ILE A 55 6.91 4.43 2.14
C ILE A 55 7.84 5.52 2.65
N ARG A 56 7.40 6.74 2.60
CA ARG A 56 8.19 7.85 3.05
C ARG A 56 8.54 7.71 4.53
N GLU A 57 7.61 7.31 5.31
CA GLU A 57 7.85 7.13 6.72
C GLU A 57 8.82 6.00 7.00
N ARG A 58 8.77 4.95 6.19
CA ARG A 58 9.67 3.85 6.40
C ARG A 58 11.10 4.24 5.97
N THR A 59 11.22 5.05 4.95
CA THR A 59 12.54 5.40 4.48
C THR A 59 13.14 6.53 5.28
N ARG A 60 12.35 7.22 6.09
CA ARG A 60 12.88 8.23 6.92
C ARG A 60 13.66 7.65 8.04
N ARG A 61 13.42 6.45 8.47
CA ARG A 61 14.11 5.87 9.52
C ARG A 61 15.52 5.61 9.11
N PRO A 62 16.46 5.95 9.88
CA PRO A 62 17.83 5.76 9.58
C PRO A 62 18.09 4.32 9.48
N LEU A 63 18.63 3.91 8.46
CA LEU A 63 18.92 2.62 8.33
C LEU A 63 19.88 2.19 9.18
N ALA A 64 20.62 2.88 9.40
CA ALA A 64 21.52 2.49 10.22
C ALA A 64 21.20 2.17 11.15
N SER A 65 20.72 2.36 11.04
CA SER A 65 20.55 2.15 11.82
C SER A 65 20.72 1.72 11.73
#